data_a5a6b1ed980e02a88f78a0fc008b8070
#
_entry.id   a5a6b1ed980e02a88f78a0fc008b8070
#
_cell.length_a   1.000
_cell.length_b   1.000
_cell.length_c   1.000
_cell.angle_alpha   90.00
_cell.angle_beta   90.00
_cell.angle_gamma   90.00
#
_symmetry.space_group_name_H-M   'P 1'
#
loop_
_entity.id
_entity.type
_entity.pdbx_description
1 polymer ?
#
loop_
_entity_poly.entity_id
_entity_poly.type
_entity_poly.pdbx_seq_one_letter_code
_entity_poly.pdbx_strand_id
1 'polypeptide(L)'
;MVYDLGGGTFDVSILDIDGGVIEVLATSGNNHLGGDDFDQCISDWLVKEFKKEHKIDLSKDMLAMQRIREGAEKAKIELSSMVTTQISISFIATGKQGPVHLEQTLSRTKFNELTDHLVRQTMEPVKAALADSNLSVQQ
;
A
#
# COMPACT_ATOMS: atom_id res chain seq x y z
N MET A 1 -7.31 19.44 9.04
CA MET A 1 -6.48 18.25 9.27
C MET A 1 -5.77 17.89 7.97
N VAL A 2 -4.49 17.57 8.06
CA VAL A 2 -3.69 17.09 6.93
C VAL A 2 -3.30 15.64 7.18
N TYR A 3 -3.57 14.79 6.20
CA TYR A 3 -3.27 13.36 6.22
C TYR A 3 -2.25 13.08 5.12
N ASP A 4 -1.01 12.74 5.50
CA ASP A 4 0.09 12.52 4.58
C ASP A 4 0.62 11.08 4.72
N LEU A 5 0.43 10.27 3.67
CA LEU A 5 0.93 8.91 3.60
C LEU A 5 1.99 8.83 2.51
N GLY A 6 3.26 8.86 2.91
CA GLY A 6 4.40 8.74 2.00
C GLY A 6 4.84 7.29 1.76
N GLY A 7 6.01 7.12 1.15
CA GLY A 7 6.56 5.80 0.82
C GLY A 7 6.94 4.95 2.04
N GLY A 8 7.46 5.57 3.09
CA GLY A 8 7.90 4.87 4.29
C GLY A 8 7.32 5.40 5.60
N THR A 9 6.58 6.51 5.58
CA THR A 9 6.04 7.17 6.77
C THR A 9 4.61 7.64 6.56
N PHE A 10 3.91 7.77 7.67
CA PHE A 10 2.56 8.32 7.72
C PHE A 10 2.48 9.41 8.79
N ASP A 11 1.97 10.58 8.42
CA ASP A 11 1.83 11.72 9.32
C ASP A 11 0.44 12.33 9.23
N VAL A 12 -0.10 12.72 10.40
CA VAL A 12 -1.36 13.45 10.52
C VAL A 12 -1.09 14.75 11.28
N SER A 13 -1.55 15.87 10.72
CA SER A 13 -1.45 17.18 11.37
C SER A 13 -2.82 17.84 11.43
N ILE A 14 -3.14 18.45 12.56
CA ILE A 14 -4.35 19.25 12.73
C ILE A 14 -3.91 20.70 12.81
N LEU A 15 -4.39 21.50 11.87
CA LEU A 15 -4.02 22.90 11.69
C LEU A 15 -5.20 23.82 11.98
N ASP A 16 -4.91 24.98 12.53
CA ASP A 16 -5.83 26.10 12.58
C ASP A 16 -5.36 27.18 11.63
N ILE A 17 -6.25 27.67 10.78
CA ILE A 17 -5.95 28.70 9.78
C ILE A 17 -6.89 29.86 10.03
N ASP A 18 -6.34 30.97 10.51
CA ASP A 18 -7.08 32.19 10.77
C ASP A 18 -6.30 33.41 10.26
N GLY A 19 -6.96 34.25 9.48
CA GLY A 19 -6.39 35.52 9.01
C GLY A 19 -5.08 35.42 8.25
N GLY A 20 -4.81 34.27 7.61
CA GLY A 20 -3.56 34.02 6.90
C GLY A 20 -2.44 33.46 7.77
N VAL A 21 -2.70 33.22 9.04
CA VAL A 21 -1.77 32.56 9.98
C VAL A 21 -2.14 31.08 10.09
N ILE A 22 -1.13 30.21 10.04
CA ILE A 22 -1.29 28.75 10.19
C ILE A 22 -0.68 28.34 11.54
N GLU A 23 -1.50 27.74 12.39
CA GLU A 23 -1.06 27.21 13.68
C GLU A 23 -1.26 25.69 13.67
N VAL A 24 -0.21 24.94 14.11
CA VAL A 24 -0.29 23.49 14.25
C VAL A 24 -0.82 23.16 15.65
N LEU A 25 -2.02 22.59 15.71
CA LEU A 25 -2.67 22.23 16.98
C LEU A 25 -2.19 20.88 17.52
N ALA A 26 -1.99 19.90 16.63
CA ALA A 26 -1.53 18.57 17.00
C ALA A 26 -0.94 17.84 15.80
N THR A 27 0.01 16.95 16.08
CA THR A 27 0.59 16.05 15.08
C THR A 27 0.69 14.63 15.64
N SER A 28 0.55 13.64 14.77
CA SER A 28 0.80 12.23 15.11
C SER A 28 1.20 11.49 13.85
N GLY A 29 1.90 10.38 13.98
CA GLY A 29 2.36 9.64 12.81
C GLY A 29 2.81 8.22 13.12
N ASN A 30 3.17 7.51 12.08
CA ASN A 30 3.76 6.20 12.14
C ASN A 30 4.95 6.15 11.19
N ASN A 31 6.16 6.05 11.72
CA ASN A 31 7.40 6.03 10.96
C ASN A 31 7.64 4.71 10.21
N HIS A 32 6.77 3.71 10.44
CA HIS A 32 6.88 2.38 9.85
C HIS A 32 5.69 2.07 8.91
N LEU A 33 4.89 3.07 8.55
CA LEU A 33 3.73 2.90 7.68
C LEU A 33 3.83 3.86 6.49
N GLY A 34 3.80 3.32 5.29
CA GLY A 34 3.86 4.10 4.06
C GLY A 34 3.42 3.30 2.84
N GLY A 35 3.53 3.92 1.66
CA GLY A 35 3.15 3.31 0.39
C GLY A 35 3.86 1.99 0.10
N ASP A 36 5.09 1.82 0.60
CA ASP A 36 5.85 0.58 0.42
C ASP A 36 5.19 -0.61 1.12
N ASP A 37 4.48 -0.38 2.23
CA ASP A 37 3.73 -1.43 2.93
C ASP A 37 2.52 -1.89 2.10
N PHE A 38 1.87 -0.98 1.40
CA PHE A 38 0.78 -1.32 0.47
C PHE A 38 1.32 -2.13 -0.71
N ASP A 39 2.48 -1.75 -1.26
CA ASP A 39 3.13 -2.50 -2.33
C ASP A 39 3.51 -3.91 -1.87
N GLN A 40 3.99 -4.05 -0.63
CA GLN A 40 4.34 -5.36 -0.06
C GLN A 40 3.13 -6.28 0.06
N CYS A 41 1.97 -5.76 0.41
CA CYS A 41 0.72 -6.55 0.45
C CYS A 41 0.38 -7.15 -0.92
N ILE A 42 0.52 -6.36 -1.98
CA ILE A 42 0.30 -6.83 -3.35
C ILE A 42 1.35 -7.88 -3.72
N SER A 43 2.63 -7.62 -3.40
CA SER A 43 3.72 -8.54 -3.70
C SER A 43 3.53 -9.90 -3.03
N ASP A 44 3.15 -9.91 -1.75
CA ASP A 44 2.88 -11.14 -1.00
C ASP A 44 1.71 -11.92 -1.61
N TRP A 45 0.67 -11.23 -2.02
CA TRP A 45 -0.48 -11.83 -2.70
C TRP A 45 -0.07 -12.47 -4.03
N LEU A 46 0.73 -11.76 -4.84
CA LEU A 46 1.21 -12.28 -6.13
C LEU A 46 2.07 -13.54 -5.95
N VAL A 47 2.97 -13.55 -4.99
CA VAL A 47 3.79 -14.71 -4.66
C VAL A 47 2.92 -15.89 -4.25
N LYS A 48 1.92 -15.65 -3.42
CA LYS A 48 1.01 -16.68 -2.93
C LYS A 48 0.16 -17.27 -4.07
N GLU A 49 -0.40 -16.42 -4.93
CA GLU A 49 -1.21 -16.86 -6.07
C GLU A 49 -0.36 -17.64 -7.09
N PHE A 50 0.85 -17.18 -7.37
CA PHE A 50 1.76 -17.87 -8.27
C PHE A 50 2.15 -19.26 -7.72
N LYS A 51 2.41 -19.36 -6.42
CA LYS A 51 2.73 -20.64 -5.77
C LYS A 51 1.56 -21.61 -5.84
N LYS A 52 0.32 -21.14 -5.71
CA LYS A 52 -0.88 -21.98 -5.85
C LYS A 52 -1.03 -22.51 -7.27
N GLU A 53 -0.74 -21.67 -8.26
CA GLU A 53 -0.96 -21.97 -9.67
C GLU A 53 0.16 -22.83 -10.27
N HIS A 54 1.42 -22.49 -9.97
CA HIS A 54 2.60 -23.11 -10.56
C HIS A 54 3.43 -23.95 -9.57
N LYS A 55 3.10 -23.91 -8.28
CA LYS A 55 3.84 -24.59 -7.20
C LYS A 55 5.30 -24.17 -7.10
N ILE A 56 5.61 -22.93 -7.48
CA ILE A 56 6.93 -22.31 -7.42
C ILE A 56 6.90 -21.18 -6.40
N ASP A 57 7.86 -21.21 -5.46
CA ASP A 57 8.02 -20.14 -4.47
C ASP A 57 8.99 -19.08 -5.00
N LEU A 58 8.47 -17.92 -5.37
CA LEU A 58 9.27 -16.81 -5.89
C LEU A 58 9.97 -16.00 -4.80
N SER A 59 9.61 -16.18 -3.53
CA SER A 59 10.16 -15.39 -2.42
C SER A 59 11.66 -15.59 -2.22
N LYS A 60 12.22 -16.68 -2.72
CA LYS A 60 13.64 -16.99 -2.63
C LYS A 60 14.46 -16.43 -3.79
N ASP A 61 13.82 -15.93 -4.84
CA ASP A 61 14.48 -15.37 -6.01
C ASP A 61 14.44 -13.83 -5.90
N MET A 62 15.59 -13.22 -5.64
CA MET A 62 15.71 -11.79 -5.45
C MET A 62 15.31 -11.00 -6.69
N LEU A 63 15.69 -11.47 -7.89
CA LEU A 63 15.33 -10.80 -9.14
C LEU A 63 13.84 -10.88 -9.41
N ALA A 64 13.23 -12.04 -9.19
CA ALA A 64 11.79 -12.21 -9.33
C ALA A 64 11.04 -11.30 -8.34
N MET A 65 11.48 -11.23 -7.09
CA MET A 65 10.86 -10.37 -6.08
C MET A 65 10.98 -8.89 -6.44
N GLN A 66 12.11 -8.45 -7.01
CA GLN A 66 12.25 -7.07 -7.47
C GLN A 66 11.25 -6.75 -8.57
N ARG A 67 11.09 -7.64 -9.55
CA ARG A 67 10.13 -7.47 -10.65
C ARG A 67 8.69 -7.46 -10.14
N ILE A 68 8.38 -8.30 -9.15
CA ILE A 68 7.07 -8.33 -8.50
C ILE A 68 6.78 -7.00 -7.78
N ARG A 69 7.75 -6.45 -7.06
CA ARG A 69 7.60 -5.16 -6.37
C ARG A 69 7.33 -4.01 -7.34
N GLU A 70 8.06 -3.97 -8.44
CA GLU A 70 7.85 -2.97 -9.49
C GLU A 70 6.44 -3.09 -10.10
N GLY A 71 5.99 -4.31 -10.37
CA GLY A 71 4.64 -4.57 -10.86
C GLY A 71 3.56 -4.21 -9.84
N ALA A 72 3.82 -4.47 -8.56
CA ALA A 72 2.91 -4.13 -7.46
C ALA A 72 2.76 -2.60 -7.32
N GLU A 73 3.86 -1.87 -7.34
CA GLU A 73 3.84 -0.39 -7.28
C GLU A 73 3.07 0.20 -8.45
N LYS A 74 3.33 -0.28 -9.65
CA LYS A 74 2.62 0.16 -10.85
C LYS A 74 1.11 -0.13 -10.74
N ALA A 75 0.74 -1.31 -10.26
CA ALA A 75 -0.65 -1.69 -10.07
C ALA A 75 -1.35 -0.79 -9.04
N LYS A 76 -0.68 -0.49 -7.93
CA LYS A 76 -1.19 0.44 -6.92
C LYS A 76 -1.49 1.81 -7.52
N ILE A 77 -0.57 2.34 -8.31
CA ILE A 77 -0.73 3.64 -8.98
C ILE A 77 -1.90 3.59 -9.96
N GLU A 78 -2.01 2.55 -10.76
CA GLU A 78 -3.10 2.38 -11.73
C GLU A 78 -4.46 2.27 -11.05
N LEU A 79 -4.56 1.60 -9.91
CA LEU A 79 -5.82 1.46 -9.17
C LEU A 79 -6.30 2.76 -8.53
N SER A 80 -5.48 3.80 -8.49
CA SER A 80 -5.94 5.12 -8.03
C SER A 80 -6.92 5.77 -9.02
N SER A 81 -6.86 5.38 -10.29
CA SER A 81 -7.73 5.90 -11.36
C SER A 81 -8.58 4.83 -12.05
N MET A 82 -8.27 3.55 -11.86
CA MET A 82 -8.93 2.41 -12.51
C MET A 82 -9.56 1.48 -11.48
N VAL A 83 -10.62 0.77 -11.88
CA VAL A 83 -11.30 -0.21 -11.00
C VAL A 83 -10.54 -1.54 -10.97
N THR A 84 -9.85 -1.88 -12.06
CA THR A 84 -9.04 -3.09 -12.17
C THR A 84 -7.76 -2.80 -12.91
N THR A 85 -6.72 -3.57 -12.62
CA THR A 85 -5.46 -3.54 -13.37
C THR A 85 -4.96 -4.96 -13.59
N GLN A 86 -4.29 -5.18 -14.69
CA GLN A 86 -3.65 -6.46 -14.99
C GLN A 86 -2.15 -6.38 -14.71
N ILE A 87 -1.67 -7.34 -13.92
CA ILE A 87 -0.25 -7.47 -13.59
C ILE A 87 0.30 -8.63 -14.45
N SER A 88 1.21 -8.31 -15.36
CA SER A 88 1.80 -9.28 -16.28
C SER A 88 3.32 -9.17 -16.22
N ILE A 89 3.98 -10.25 -15.78
CA ILE A 89 5.44 -10.33 -15.67
C ILE A 89 5.89 -11.55 -16.46
N SER A 90 6.55 -11.32 -17.60
CA SER A 90 7.02 -12.39 -18.48
C SER A 90 8.31 -13.03 -17.95
N PHE A 91 8.44 -14.34 -18.12
CA PHE A 91 9.64 -15.10 -17.80
C PHE A 91 10.10 -14.92 -16.35
N ILE A 92 9.15 -14.91 -15.40
CA ILE A 92 9.47 -14.69 -13.98
C ILE A 92 10.16 -15.90 -13.35
N ALA A 93 9.91 -17.10 -13.87
CA ALA A 93 10.49 -18.32 -13.37
C ALA A 93 10.60 -19.36 -14.49
N THR A 94 11.35 -20.43 -14.24
CA THR A 94 11.42 -21.59 -15.14
C THR A 94 10.80 -22.79 -14.43
N GLY A 95 9.73 -23.32 -15.03
CA GLY A 95 9.05 -24.52 -14.55
C GLY A 95 9.53 -25.78 -15.26
N LYS A 96 8.89 -26.92 -14.94
CA LYS A 96 9.21 -28.21 -15.54
C LYS A 96 8.98 -28.26 -17.06
N GLN A 97 8.09 -27.42 -17.58
CA GLN A 97 7.70 -27.35 -18.99
C GLN A 97 8.28 -26.13 -19.72
N GLY A 98 9.19 -25.38 -19.09
CA GLY A 98 9.81 -24.20 -19.68
C GLY A 98 9.52 -22.92 -18.93
N PRO A 99 9.75 -21.73 -19.55
CA PRO A 99 9.52 -20.44 -18.91
C PRO A 99 8.08 -20.26 -18.48
N VAL A 100 7.87 -19.66 -17.32
CA VAL A 100 6.56 -19.40 -16.73
C VAL A 100 6.38 -17.89 -16.56
N HIS A 101 5.17 -17.41 -16.81
CA HIS A 101 4.80 -16.01 -16.68
C HIS A 101 3.86 -15.81 -15.49
N LEU A 102 3.95 -14.67 -14.86
CA LEU A 102 2.99 -14.25 -13.83
C LEU A 102 1.95 -13.36 -14.50
N GLU A 103 0.69 -13.77 -14.42
CA GLU A 103 -0.45 -12.97 -14.90
C GLU A 103 -1.56 -13.01 -13.87
N GLN A 104 -1.92 -11.85 -13.35
CA GLN A 104 -3.00 -11.68 -12.36
C GLN A 104 -3.77 -10.41 -12.65
N THR A 105 -5.07 -10.45 -12.40
CA THR A 105 -5.92 -9.27 -12.43
C THR A 105 -6.21 -8.84 -11.01
N LEU A 106 -5.85 -7.60 -10.67
CA LEU A 106 -6.09 -7.04 -9.35
C LEU A 106 -7.21 -6.01 -9.45
N SER A 107 -8.29 -6.21 -8.68
CA SER A 107 -9.36 -5.23 -8.56
C SER A 107 -9.09 -4.28 -7.39
N ARG A 108 -9.70 -3.09 -7.45
CA ARG A 108 -9.67 -2.14 -6.33
C ARG A 108 -10.26 -2.76 -5.06
N THR A 109 -11.34 -3.52 -5.18
CA THR A 109 -11.95 -4.23 -4.07
C THR A 109 -10.96 -5.21 -3.42
N LYS A 110 -10.26 -6.00 -4.23
CA LYS A 110 -9.25 -6.93 -3.71
C LYS A 110 -8.06 -6.21 -3.08
N PHE A 111 -7.60 -5.13 -3.71
CA PHE A 111 -6.55 -4.28 -3.13
C PHE A 111 -6.96 -3.74 -1.76
N ASN A 112 -8.19 -3.26 -1.63
CA ASN A 112 -8.72 -2.76 -0.36
C ASN A 112 -8.75 -3.86 0.71
N GLU A 113 -9.13 -5.08 0.35
CA GLU A 113 -9.10 -6.22 1.27
C GLU A 113 -7.68 -6.54 1.73
N LEU A 114 -6.71 -6.55 0.80
CA LEU A 114 -5.32 -6.86 1.11
C LEU A 114 -4.68 -5.82 2.03
N THR A 115 -5.11 -4.57 1.95
CA THR A 115 -4.50 -3.44 2.67
C THR A 115 -5.35 -2.92 3.83
N ASP A 116 -6.49 -3.55 4.12
CA ASP A 116 -7.41 -3.08 5.17
C ASP A 116 -6.72 -2.92 6.53
N HIS A 117 -5.85 -3.86 6.90
CA HIS A 117 -5.11 -3.79 8.16
C HIS A 117 -4.17 -2.57 8.22
N LEU A 118 -3.61 -2.14 7.09
CA LEU A 118 -2.79 -0.93 7.01
C LEU A 118 -3.63 0.33 7.17
N VAL A 119 -4.80 0.37 6.52
CA VAL A 119 -5.74 1.49 6.66
C VAL A 119 -6.16 1.64 8.12
N ARG A 120 -6.44 0.54 8.81
CA ARG A 120 -6.77 0.56 10.24
C ARG A 120 -5.63 1.11 11.08
N GLN A 121 -4.38 0.82 10.75
CA GLN A 121 -3.22 1.38 11.43
C GLN A 121 -3.12 2.90 11.31
N THR A 122 -3.63 3.49 10.23
CA THR A 122 -3.66 4.95 10.07
C THR A 122 -4.66 5.63 11.01
N MET A 123 -5.67 4.90 11.49
CA MET A 123 -6.69 5.45 12.38
C MET A 123 -6.15 5.77 13.78
N GLU A 124 -5.15 5.04 14.25
CA GLU A 124 -4.56 5.30 15.57
C GLU A 124 -3.89 6.68 15.64
N PRO A 125 -2.98 7.07 14.72
CA PRO A 125 -2.45 8.42 14.66
C PRO A 125 -3.52 9.51 14.47
N VAL A 126 -4.56 9.26 13.68
CA VAL A 126 -5.67 10.21 13.48
C VAL A 126 -6.39 10.45 14.81
N LYS A 127 -6.73 9.40 15.54
CA LYS A 127 -7.39 9.50 16.85
C LYS A 127 -6.50 10.22 17.86
N ALA A 128 -5.20 9.92 17.88
CA ALA A 128 -4.25 10.57 18.77
C ALA A 128 -4.15 12.08 18.49
N ALA A 129 -4.05 12.47 17.22
CA ALA A 129 -3.99 13.88 16.84
C ALA A 129 -5.26 14.63 17.20
N LEU A 130 -6.44 14.03 16.97
CA LEU A 130 -7.73 14.62 17.36
C LEU A 130 -7.84 14.80 18.88
N ALA A 131 -7.41 13.81 19.65
CA ALA A 131 -7.40 13.90 21.12
C ALA A 131 -6.47 15.02 21.61
N ASP A 132 -5.26 15.12 21.07
CA ASP A 132 -4.26 16.11 21.44
C ASP A 132 -4.69 17.54 21.06
N SER A 133 -5.45 17.72 19.98
CA SER A 133 -5.95 19.02 19.55
C SER A 133 -7.16 19.52 20.37
N ASN A 134 -7.80 18.65 21.14
CA ASN A 134 -9.06 18.90 21.84
C ASN A 134 -10.23 19.29 20.92
N LEU A 135 -10.15 18.90 19.64
CA LEU A 135 -11.21 19.11 18.66
C LEU A 135 -11.99 17.82 18.44
N SER A 136 -13.26 17.94 18.03
CA SER A 136 -14.04 16.80 17.57
C SER A 136 -13.95 16.64 16.06
N VAL A 137 -14.39 15.50 15.53
CA VAL A 137 -14.44 15.23 14.08
C VAL A 137 -15.34 16.23 13.35
N GLN A 138 -16.29 16.84 14.04
CA GLN A 138 -17.26 17.77 13.48
C GLN A 138 -16.78 19.24 13.43
N GLN A 139 -15.62 19.51 13.98
CA GLN A 139 -15.05 20.87 14.01
C GLN A 139 -14.01 21.10 12.87
#